data_6e5c61815d66ea2a9a053ffec9ac0ba4
#
_entry.id   6e5c61815d66ea2a9a053ffec9ac0ba4
#
_cell.length_a   1.000
_cell.length_b   1.000
_cell.length_c   1.000
_cell.angle_alpha   90.00
_cell.angle_beta   90.00
_cell.angle_gamma   90.00
#
_symmetry.space_group_name_H-M   'P 1'
#
loop_
_entity.id
_entity.type
_entity.pdbx_description
1 polymer ?
#
loop_
_entity_poly.entity_id
_entity_poly.type
_entity_poly.pdbx_seq_one_letter_code
_entity_poly.pdbx_strand_id
1 'polypeptide(L)'
;YGSKKEIVYAFNKMRKKDMISESDINNNLYTKNIPDPEILIRTGNTQRLSNFLLWQAAYTEIFFEKKLWPDFKDEDLNKIVKKFSNIKRNFGKI
;
A
#
# COMPACT_ATOMS: atom_id res chain seq x y z
N TYR A 1 7.97 -11.52 -2.43
CA TYR A 1 7.88 -10.33 -1.60
C TYR A 1 6.97 -10.56 -0.41
N GLY A 2 7.33 -10.01 0.72
CA GLY A 2 6.48 -10.03 1.90
C GLY A 2 6.74 -8.78 2.74
N SER A 3 5.67 -8.03 3.05
CA SER A 3 5.78 -6.77 3.77
C SER A 3 6.38 -6.94 5.17
N LYS A 4 6.02 -8.01 5.87
CA LYS A 4 6.58 -8.27 7.19
C LYS A 4 8.11 -8.44 7.14
N LYS A 5 8.62 -9.17 6.13
CA LYS A 5 10.06 -9.32 5.93
C LYS A 5 10.72 -8.01 5.57
N GLU A 6 10.07 -7.18 4.76
CA GLU A 6 10.58 -5.86 4.40
C GLU A 6 10.73 -4.98 5.64
N ILE A 7 9.73 -4.98 6.51
CA ILE A 7 9.75 -4.19 7.75
C ILE A 7 10.88 -4.66 8.67
N VAL A 8 11.05 -5.97 8.82
CA VAL A 8 12.15 -6.52 9.62
C VAL A 8 13.50 -6.13 9.02
N TYR A 9 13.64 -6.19 7.70
CA TYR A 9 14.84 -5.75 7.00
C TYR A 9 15.16 -4.28 7.29
N ALA A 10 14.15 -3.41 7.20
CA ALA A 10 14.33 -1.99 7.51
C ALA A 10 14.77 -1.78 8.96
N PHE A 11 14.12 -2.47 9.89
CA PHE A 11 14.47 -2.39 11.29
C PHE A 11 15.90 -2.84 11.55
N ASN A 12 16.34 -3.94 10.96
CA ASN A 12 17.68 -4.45 11.15
C ASN A 12 18.77 -3.48 10.65
N LYS A 13 18.47 -2.71 9.61
CA LYS A 13 19.38 -1.66 9.13
C LYS A 13 19.56 -0.54 10.15
N MET A 14 18.60 -0.35 11.02
CA MET A 14 18.58 0.75 11.99
C MET A 14 18.80 0.31 13.42
N ARG A 15 19.11 -0.96 13.66
CA ARG A 15 19.14 -1.56 15.01
C ARG A 15 20.08 -0.86 15.98
N LYS A 16 21.05 -0.07 15.48
CA LYS A 16 22.00 0.67 16.33
C LYS A 16 21.50 2.06 16.69
N LYS A 17 20.37 2.49 16.17
CA LYS A 17 19.80 3.78 16.53
C LYS A 17 19.11 3.69 17.88
N ASP A 18 19.25 4.71 18.70
CA ASP A 18 18.59 4.76 20.02
C ASP A 18 17.07 4.92 19.87
N MET A 19 16.65 5.73 18.90
CA MET A 19 15.24 5.95 18.61
C MET A 19 15.00 5.86 17.10
N ILE A 20 13.91 5.22 16.74
CA ILE A 20 13.53 5.02 15.33
C ILE A 20 12.20 5.74 15.09
N SER A 21 12.19 6.64 14.09
CA SER A 21 11.00 7.38 13.68
C SER A 21 10.33 6.72 12.47
N GLU A 22 9.09 7.15 12.16
CA GLU A 22 8.41 6.72 10.93
C GLU A 22 9.23 7.08 9.69
N SER A 23 9.85 8.26 9.69
CA SER A 23 10.72 8.68 8.59
C SER A 23 11.91 7.73 8.41
N ASP A 24 12.49 7.27 9.51
CA ASP A 24 13.58 6.29 9.44
C ASP A 24 13.12 4.99 8.78
N ILE A 25 11.94 4.50 9.15
CA ILE A 25 11.36 3.31 8.52
C ILE A 25 11.17 3.54 7.03
N ASN A 26 10.52 4.64 6.65
CA ASN A 26 10.28 4.97 5.24
C ASN A 26 11.57 4.97 4.42
N ASN A 27 12.64 5.52 4.99
CA ASN A 27 13.93 5.64 4.30
C ASN A 27 14.71 4.33 4.19
N ASN A 28 14.27 3.29 4.85
CA ASN A 28 14.93 1.98 4.84
C ASN A 28 14.07 0.85 4.24
N LEU A 29 12.85 1.15 3.83
CA LEU A 29 12.02 0.20 3.09
C LEU A 29 12.53 0.05 1.65
N TYR A 30 12.12 -1.03 0.97
CA TYR A 30 12.46 -1.24 -0.44
C TYR A 30 11.90 -0.12 -1.33
N THR A 31 10.82 0.51 -0.87
CA THR A 31 10.13 1.58 -1.59
C THR A 31 10.64 2.98 -1.22
N LYS A 32 11.81 3.09 -0.61
CA LYS A 32 12.37 4.41 -0.32
C LYS A 32 12.41 5.26 -1.58
N ASN A 33 12.12 6.56 -1.45
CA ASN A 33 12.05 7.51 -2.56
C ASN A 33 10.85 7.29 -3.51
N ILE A 34 9.94 6.37 -3.18
CA ILE A 34 8.68 6.18 -3.91
C ILE A 34 7.55 6.63 -2.99
N PRO A 35 6.64 7.50 -3.45
CA PRO A 35 5.48 7.88 -2.65
C PRO A 35 4.62 6.68 -2.29
N ASP A 36 3.94 6.73 -1.15
CA ASP A 36 2.97 5.70 -0.80
C ASP A 36 1.86 5.62 -1.85
N PRO A 37 1.33 4.42 -2.13
CA PRO A 37 0.28 4.28 -3.12
C PRO A 37 -1.00 4.96 -2.68
N GLU A 38 -1.69 5.61 -3.60
CA GLU A 38 -2.99 6.21 -3.34
C GLU A 38 -4.12 5.20 -3.55
N ILE A 39 -3.92 4.26 -4.48
CA ILE A 39 -4.90 3.24 -4.85
C ILE A 39 -4.23 1.87 -4.83
N LEU A 40 -4.89 0.90 -4.22
CA LEU A 40 -4.51 -0.50 -4.28
C LEU A 40 -5.70 -1.28 -4.83
N ILE A 41 -5.48 -2.04 -5.91
CA ILE A 41 -6.52 -2.85 -6.53
C ILE A 41 -6.18 -4.32 -6.32
N ARG A 42 -7.04 -5.02 -5.60
CA ARG A 42 -6.90 -6.46 -5.42
C ARG A 42 -7.91 -7.18 -6.29
N THR A 43 -7.43 -7.85 -7.34
CA THR A 43 -8.26 -8.66 -8.25
C THR A 43 -8.44 -10.07 -7.71
N GLY A 44 -9.33 -10.84 -8.33
CA GLY A 44 -9.49 -12.26 -8.04
C GLY A 44 -10.45 -12.59 -6.92
N ASN A 45 -11.35 -11.68 -6.58
CA ASN A 45 -12.40 -11.92 -5.56
C ASN A 45 -11.83 -12.29 -4.17
N THR A 46 -10.70 -11.72 -3.83
CA THR A 46 -10.04 -11.93 -2.55
C THR A 46 -10.00 -10.62 -1.77
N GLN A 47 -10.41 -10.65 -0.51
CA GLN A 47 -10.51 -9.45 0.33
C GLN A 47 -9.49 -9.49 1.46
N ARG A 48 -8.22 -9.66 1.11
CA ARG A 48 -7.11 -9.62 2.06
C ARG A 48 -5.88 -9.04 1.37
N LEU A 49 -4.99 -8.45 2.14
CA LEU A 49 -3.76 -7.85 1.61
C LEU A 49 -2.65 -8.87 1.37
N SER A 50 -2.72 -10.03 2.00
CA SER A 50 -1.75 -11.11 1.85
C SER A 50 -0.30 -10.65 2.03
N ASN A 51 -0.06 -9.83 3.06
CA ASN A 51 1.29 -9.36 3.40
C ASN A 51 1.91 -8.47 2.31
N PHE A 52 1.09 -7.68 1.60
CA PHE A 52 1.56 -6.81 0.53
C PHE A 52 1.48 -5.35 0.97
N LEU A 53 2.63 -4.67 0.99
CA LEU A 53 2.77 -3.24 1.27
C LEU A 53 2.01 -2.77 2.52
N LEU A 54 2.09 -3.53 3.64
CA LEU A 54 1.31 -3.22 4.84
C LEU A 54 1.62 -1.83 5.40
N TRP A 55 2.89 -1.47 5.45
CA TRP A 55 3.31 -0.16 5.94
C TRP A 55 2.88 0.96 4.98
N GLN A 56 3.19 0.77 3.70
CA GLN A 56 2.96 1.81 2.69
C GLN A 56 1.48 2.04 2.41
N ALA A 57 0.63 1.05 2.66
CA ALA A 57 -0.80 1.13 2.37
C ALA A 57 -1.64 1.67 3.53
N ALA A 58 -1.03 2.29 4.54
CA ALA A 58 -1.73 2.73 5.74
C ALA A 58 -2.90 3.66 5.45
N TYR A 59 -2.80 4.52 4.44
CA TYR A 59 -3.88 5.45 4.05
C TYR A 59 -4.33 5.23 2.61
N THR A 60 -3.97 4.10 2.02
CA THR A 60 -4.31 3.77 0.63
C THR A 60 -5.78 3.39 0.53
N GLU A 61 -6.46 3.89 -0.50
CA GLU A 61 -7.81 3.45 -0.82
C GLU A 61 -7.74 2.08 -1.50
N ILE A 62 -8.42 1.09 -0.93
CA ILE A 62 -8.34 -0.29 -1.40
C ILE A 62 -9.63 -0.66 -2.13
N PHE A 63 -9.48 -1.14 -3.36
CA PHE A 63 -10.59 -1.60 -4.19
C PHE A 63 -10.46 -3.09 -4.42
N PHE A 64 -11.45 -3.84 -3.99
CA PHE A 64 -11.52 -5.28 -4.21
C PHE A 64 -12.33 -5.56 -5.47
N GLU A 65 -11.71 -6.23 -6.43
CA GLU A 65 -12.30 -6.54 -7.73
C GLU A 65 -12.53 -8.05 -7.85
N LYS A 66 -13.74 -8.44 -8.25
CA LYS A 66 -14.09 -9.87 -8.42
C LYS A 66 -13.41 -10.49 -9.64
N LYS A 67 -13.17 -9.70 -10.69
CA LYS A 67 -12.54 -10.20 -11.90
C LYS A 67 -11.14 -10.70 -11.63
N LEU A 68 -10.72 -11.76 -12.35
CA LEU A 68 -9.34 -12.19 -12.38
C LEU A 68 -8.50 -11.18 -13.15
N TRP A 69 -7.21 -11.12 -12.86
CA TRP A 69 -6.31 -10.16 -13.50
C TRP A 69 -6.39 -10.16 -15.03
N PRO A 70 -6.41 -11.33 -15.73
CA PRO A 70 -6.51 -11.30 -17.19
C PRO A 70 -7.81 -10.68 -17.73
N ASP A 71 -8.86 -10.65 -16.93
CA ASP A 71 -10.16 -10.09 -17.33
C ASP A 71 -10.32 -8.62 -16.94
N PHE A 72 -9.34 -8.05 -16.22
CA PHE A 72 -9.37 -6.66 -15.77
C PHE A 72 -8.97 -5.76 -16.95
N LYS A 73 -9.87 -4.87 -17.34
CA LYS A 73 -9.72 -4.02 -18.53
C LYS A 73 -9.55 -2.55 -18.15
N ASP A 74 -9.17 -1.73 -19.13
CA ASP A 74 -8.99 -0.30 -18.95
C ASP A 74 -10.24 0.37 -18.39
N GLU A 75 -11.42 -0.05 -18.85
CA GLU A 75 -12.68 0.51 -18.35
C GLU A 75 -12.91 0.20 -16.86
N ASP A 76 -12.45 -0.96 -16.38
CA ASP A 76 -12.53 -1.30 -14.97
C ASP A 76 -11.63 -0.37 -14.14
N LEU A 77 -10.42 -0.12 -14.63
CA LEU A 77 -9.50 0.81 -14.01
C LEU A 77 -10.09 2.23 -14.00
N ASN A 78 -10.67 2.67 -15.10
CA ASN A 78 -11.28 4.00 -15.19
C ASN A 78 -12.41 4.18 -14.18
N LYS A 79 -13.21 3.15 -13.97
CA LYS A 79 -14.28 3.19 -12.95
C LYS A 79 -13.69 3.36 -11.55
N ILE A 80 -12.61 2.67 -11.24
CA ILE A 80 -11.95 2.76 -9.93
C ILE A 80 -11.36 4.15 -9.73
N VAL A 81 -10.66 4.68 -10.72
CA VAL A 81 -10.07 6.02 -10.67
C VAL A 81 -11.17 7.07 -10.47
N LYS A 82 -12.30 6.92 -11.15
CA LYS A 82 -13.44 7.82 -10.97
C LYS A 82 -14.01 7.76 -9.56
N LYS A 83 -14.16 6.54 -9.00
CA LYS A 83 -14.59 6.40 -7.61
C LYS A 83 -13.61 7.05 -6.65
N PHE A 84 -12.31 6.83 -6.87
CA PHE A 84 -11.26 7.42 -6.05
C PHE A 84 -11.34 8.94 -6.04
N SER A 85 -11.55 9.56 -7.20
CA SER A 85 -11.62 11.02 -7.32
C SER A 85 -12.76 11.64 -6.51
N ASN A 86 -13.77 10.85 -6.16
CA ASN A 86 -14.91 11.30 -5.37
C ASN A 86 -14.76 11.01 -3.87
N ILE A 87 -13.68 10.37 -3.44
CA ILE A 87 -13.45 10.03 -2.04
C ILE A 87 -12.78 11.21 -1.34
N LYS A 88 -13.33 11.60 -0.18
CA LYS A 88 -12.69 12.56 0.70
C LYS A 88 -11.64 11.85 1.54
N ARG A 89 -10.38 12.25 1.41
CA ARG A 89 -9.28 11.61 2.12
C ARG A 89 -8.88 12.44 3.34
N ASN A 90 -8.92 11.81 4.51
CA ASN A 90 -8.65 12.47 5.78
C ASN A 90 -7.28 12.14 6.38
N PHE A 91 -6.58 11.12 5.91
CA PHE A 91 -5.23 10.72 6.37
C PHE A 91 -5.14 10.59 7.89
N GLY A 92 -6.12 9.87 8.48
CA GLY A 92 -6.18 9.69 9.92
C GLY A 92 -6.83 10.82 10.70
N LYS A 93 -7.24 11.89 10.05
CA LYS A 93 -8.00 13.00 10.69
C LYS A 93 -9.49 12.75 10.53
N ILE A 94 -10.23 12.98 11.59
CA ILE A 94 -11.68 12.77 11.59
C ILE A 94 -12.41 13.98 11.00
#